data_8f8e4d8e62e8bc7a410bea62d4116619
#
_entry.id   8f8e4d8e62e8bc7a410bea62d4116619
#
_cell.length_a   1.000
_cell.length_b   1.000
_cell.length_c   1.000
_cell.angle_alpha   90.00
_cell.angle_beta   90.00
_cell.angle_gamma   90.00
#
_symmetry.space_group_name_H-M   'P 1'
#
loop_
_entity.id
_entity.type
_entity.pdbx_description
1 polymer ?
#
loop_
_entity_poly.entity_id
_entity_poly.type
_entity_poly.pdbx_seq_one_letter_code
_entity_poly.pdbx_strand_id
1 'polypeptide(L)'
;MFKKKPAAVQSKSDNPRLFFVGLVCVILLYIYRALLLSSSSSKSKKKKKEEMVVVDKTRKISAEEVRKHNSVDDLWIIIDKKVYDVTEYAEEHPGGVAAIAKNAGGDASKGFRGPQHPSRVFDIVDDYMIGVLEKKK
;
A
#
# COMPACT_ATOMS: atom_id res chain seq x y z
N MET A 1 21.90 -85.56 -12.27
CA MET A 1 20.70 -84.82 -11.84
C MET A 1 21.10 -83.79 -10.78
N PHE A 2 21.35 -82.55 -11.18
CA PHE A 2 21.73 -81.49 -10.26
C PHE A 2 20.53 -80.54 -10.09
N LYS A 3 19.96 -80.51 -8.87
CA LYS A 3 18.91 -79.55 -8.49
C LYS A 3 19.53 -78.24 -8.18
N LYS A 4 19.19 -77.23 -8.98
CA LYS A 4 19.56 -75.85 -8.79
C LYS A 4 18.70 -75.18 -7.71
N LYS A 5 19.30 -74.69 -6.63
CA LYS A 5 18.66 -73.97 -5.53
C LYS A 5 18.26 -72.52 -5.99
N PRO A 6 17.07 -72.07 -5.68
CA PRO A 6 16.71 -70.68 -6.05
C PRO A 6 17.40 -69.64 -5.09
N ALA A 7 17.85 -68.55 -5.67
CA ALA A 7 18.46 -67.43 -4.96
C ALA A 7 17.42 -66.67 -4.12
N ALA A 8 17.79 -66.36 -2.88
CA ALA A 8 16.98 -65.59 -1.98
C ALA A 8 16.90 -64.13 -2.45
N VAL A 9 15.68 -63.65 -2.65
CA VAL A 9 15.36 -62.24 -2.86
C VAL A 9 15.55 -61.50 -1.53
N GLN A 10 16.54 -60.59 -1.46
CA GLN A 10 16.70 -59.69 -0.33
C GLN A 10 15.57 -58.64 -0.33
N SER A 11 14.74 -58.72 0.68
CA SER A 11 13.73 -57.74 0.99
C SER A 11 14.44 -56.44 1.43
N LYS A 12 14.27 -55.41 0.63
CA LYS A 12 14.67 -54.02 0.97
C LYS A 12 13.81 -53.56 2.14
N SER A 13 14.39 -53.44 3.32
CA SER A 13 13.68 -52.93 4.49
C SER A 13 13.45 -51.43 4.29
N ASP A 14 12.24 -51.12 3.89
CA ASP A 14 11.75 -49.72 3.84
C ASP A 14 11.54 -49.26 5.28
N ASN A 15 12.47 -48.47 5.78
CA ASN A 15 12.44 -47.92 7.13
C ASN A 15 11.48 -46.74 7.16
N PRO A 16 10.24 -46.87 7.66
CA PRO A 16 9.25 -45.79 7.61
C PRO A 16 9.71 -44.55 8.37
N ARG A 17 10.64 -44.71 9.30
CA ARG A 17 11.19 -43.58 10.09
C ARG A 17 12.01 -42.58 9.25
N LEU A 18 12.70 -43.04 8.20
CA LEU A 18 13.42 -42.14 7.29
C LEU A 18 12.47 -41.30 6.40
N PHE A 19 11.34 -41.90 5.99
CA PHE A 19 10.32 -41.16 5.21
C PHE A 19 9.67 -40.05 6.04
N PHE A 20 9.39 -40.31 7.33
CA PHE A 20 8.81 -39.32 8.23
C PHE A 20 9.79 -38.15 8.49
N VAL A 21 11.08 -38.41 8.66
CA VAL A 21 12.09 -37.39 8.87
C VAL A 21 12.24 -36.50 7.62
N GLY A 22 12.26 -37.12 6.42
CA GLY A 22 12.30 -36.38 5.15
C GLY A 22 11.08 -35.46 4.94
N LEU A 23 9.89 -35.99 5.22
CA LEU A 23 8.63 -35.25 5.10
C LEU A 23 8.58 -34.06 6.07
N VAL A 24 8.98 -34.25 7.31
CA VAL A 24 9.04 -33.19 8.34
C VAL A 24 10.04 -32.11 7.93
N CYS A 25 11.21 -32.46 7.41
CA CYS A 25 12.19 -31.50 6.93
C CYS A 25 11.64 -30.65 5.76
N VAL A 26 10.93 -31.28 4.81
CA VAL A 26 10.32 -30.56 3.68
C VAL A 26 9.23 -29.61 4.15
N ILE A 27 8.39 -30.04 5.10
CA ILE A 27 7.34 -29.19 5.68
C ILE A 27 7.96 -28.01 6.43
N LEU A 28 9.01 -28.22 7.23
CA LEU A 28 9.71 -27.17 7.95
C LEU A 28 10.39 -26.18 7.01
N LEU A 29 11.00 -26.65 5.92
CA LEU A 29 11.57 -25.79 4.88
C LEU A 29 10.50 -24.98 4.14
N TYR A 30 9.33 -25.59 3.89
CA TYR A 30 8.21 -24.89 3.29
C TYR A 30 7.65 -23.81 4.20
N ILE A 31 7.46 -24.11 5.50
CA ILE A 31 7.01 -23.14 6.50
C ILE A 31 8.06 -22.02 6.66
N TYR A 32 9.36 -22.36 6.71
CA TYR A 32 10.43 -21.37 6.80
C TYR A 32 10.47 -20.45 5.59
N ARG A 33 10.31 -20.99 4.38
CA ARG A 33 10.19 -20.17 3.16
C ARG A 33 8.93 -19.33 3.14
N ALA A 34 7.80 -19.87 3.58
CA ALA A 34 6.55 -19.12 3.68
C ALA A 34 6.67 -17.96 4.68
N LEU A 35 7.34 -18.16 5.81
CA LEU A 35 7.64 -17.11 6.79
C LEU A 35 8.59 -16.05 6.24
N LEU A 36 9.63 -16.44 5.49
CA LEU A 36 10.54 -15.49 4.85
C LEU A 36 9.86 -14.67 3.75
N LEU A 37 8.96 -15.29 2.97
CA LEU A 37 8.20 -14.59 1.94
C LEU A 37 7.07 -13.72 2.54
N SER A 38 6.54 -14.10 3.71
CA SER A 38 5.57 -13.29 4.45
C SER A 38 6.21 -12.07 5.13
N SER A 39 7.53 -12.06 5.32
CA SER A 39 8.26 -10.93 5.91
C SER A 39 8.46 -9.75 4.95
N SER A 40 8.04 -9.86 3.69
CA SER A 40 8.26 -8.82 2.66
C SER A 40 7.04 -8.01 2.30
N SER A 41 5.95 -8.05 3.07
CA SER A 41 4.78 -7.19 2.83
C SER A 41 4.07 -6.79 4.12
N SER A 42 4.83 -6.36 5.12
CA SER A 42 4.27 -5.49 6.12
C SER A 42 4.54 -4.04 5.68
N LYS A 43 3.66 -3.49 4.84
CA LYS A 43 3.42 -2.05 4.84
C LYS A 43 3.09 -1.72 6.30
N SER A 44 4.12 -1.34 7.03
CA SER A 44 3.99 -0.74 8.33
C SER A 44 3.07 0.47 8.15
N LYS A 45 1.78 0.32 8.50
CA LYS A 45 0.97 1.44 8.94
C LYS A 45 1.67 1.93 10.20
N LYS A 46 2.68 2.77 10.00
CA LYS A 46 3.30 3.55 11.05
C LYS A 46 2.18 4.45 11.54
N LYS A 47 1.49 3.98 12.58
CA LYS A 47 0.59 4.80 13.38
C LYS A 47 1.45 5.97 13.87
N LYS A 48 1.45 7.04 13.07
CA LYS A 48 2.09 8.28 13.40
C LYS A 48 1.35 8.73 14.66
N LYS A 49 2.03 8.59 15.80
CA LYS A 49 1.62 9.18 17.06
C LYS A 49 1.14 10.59 16.71
N GLU A 50 -0.12 10.89 17.01
CA GLU A 50 -0.69 12.23 16.93
C GLU A 50 0.12 13.15 17.84
N GLU A 51 1.25 13.60 17.33
CA GLU A 51 1.78 14.88 17.68
C GLU A 51 0.89 15.84 16.91
N MET A 52 0.10 16.61 17.61
CA MET A 52 -0.82 17.61 17.07
C MET A 52 0.06 18.66 16.38
N VAL A 53 0.48 18.36 15.14
CA VAL A 53 1.09 19.33 14.26
C VAL A 53 -0.02 20.31 13.94
N VAL A 54 0.03 21.47 14.58
CA VAL A 54 -0.81 22.60 14.19
C VAL A 54 -0.39 22.94 12.76
N VAL A 55 -1.11 22.39 11.78
CA VAL A 55 -0.89 22.70 10.37
C VAL A 55 -1.28 24.15 10.21
N ASP A 56 -0.31 25.01 9.95
CA ASP A 56 -0.57 26.43 9.64
C ASP A 56 -1.26 26.51 8.26
N LYS A 57 -2.59 26.48 8.29
CA LYS A 57 -3.45 26.57 7.09
C LYS A 57 -3.28 27.90 6.35
N THR A 58 -2.54 28.86 6.90
CA THR A 58 -2.25 30.16 6.25
C THR A 58 -0.93 30.17 5.49
N ARG A 59 -0.14 29.09 5.57
CA ARG A 59 1.13 28.92 4.85
C ARG A 59 0.92 29.13 3.35
N LYS A 60 1.77 29.97 2.73
CA LYS A 60 1.77 30.17 1.28
C LYS A 60 2.59 29.07 0.60
N ILE A 61 2.00 28.41 -0.37
CA ILE A 61 2.60 27.31 -1.12
C ILE A 61 2.60 27.68 -2.60
N SER A 62 3.75 27.57 -3.26
CA SER A 62 3.85 27.86 -4.68
C SER A 62 3.24 26.74 -5.55
N ALA A 63 2.77 27.09 -6.76
CA ALA A 63 2.27 26.08 -7.69
C ALA A 63 3.37 25.11 -8.14
N GLU A 64 4.62 25.53 -8.13
CA GLU A 64 5.79 24.70 -8.43
C GLU A 64 6.00 23.64 -7.33
N GLU A 65 5.76 23.99 -6.08
CA GLU A 65 5.83 23.04 -4.97
C GLU A 65 4.73 21.99 -5.10
N VAL A 66 3.48 22.42 -5.32
CA VAL A 66 2.35 21.49 -5.48
C VAL A 66 2.61 20.48 -6.60
N ARG A 67 3.23 20.88 -7.72
CA ARG A 67 3.53 19.98 -8.84
C ARG A 67 4.49 18.84 -8.50
N LYS A 68 5.28 18.95 -7.45
CA LYS A 68 6.20 17.88 -7.02
C LYS A 68 5.45 16.74 -6.36
N HIS A 69 4.29 17.02 -5.77
CA HIS A 69 3.43 16.08 -5.05
C HIS A 69 2.34 15.52 -6.00
N ASN A 70 2.76 14.75 -6.99
CA ASN A 70 1.91 14.32 -8.12
C ASN A 70 1.79 12.80 -8.26
N SER A 71 2.09 12.05 -7.22
CA SER A 71 1.94 10.59 -7.17
C SER A 71 0.82 10.18 -6.20
N VAL A 72 0.38 8.92 -6.26
CA VAL A 72 -0.64 8.39 -5.34
C VAL A 72 -0.14 8.38 -3.89
N ASP A 73 1.15 8.11 -3.71
CA ASP A 73 1.78 8.05 -2.38
C ASP A 73 2.18 9.44 -1.84
N ASP A 74 2.03 10.48 -2.65
CA ASP A 74 2.35 11.87 -2.30
C ASP A 74 1.51 12.81 -3.20
N LEU A 75 0.25 13.05 -2.75
CA LEU A 75 -0.81 13.60 -3.58
C LEU A 75 -1.34 14.92 -3.02
N TRP A 76 -0.90 16.03 -3.61
CA TRP A 76 -1.44 17.35 -3.32
C TRP A 76 -2.30 17.84 -4.47
N ILE A 77 -3.37 18.56 -4.13
CA ILE A 77 -4.26 19.20 -5.10
C ILE A 77 -4.56 20.64 -4.71
N ILE A 78 -4.90 21.43 -5.70
CA ILE A 78 -5.39 22.80 -5.49
C ILE A 78 -6.90 22.81 -5.69
N ILE A 79 -7.63 23.38 -4.73
CA ILE A 79 -9.08 23.66 -4.85
C ILE A 79 -9.29 25.12 -4.42
N ASP A 80 -9.79 25.94 -5.31
CA ASP A 80 -10.13 27.36 -5.04
C ASP A 80 -9.01 28.14 -4.37
N LYS A 81 -7.78 27.98 -4.87
CA LYS A 81 -6.56 28.65 -4.35
C LYS A 81 -6.12 28.18 -2.95
N LYS A 82 -6.70 27.14 -2.41
CA LYS A 82 -6.23 26.43 -1.23
C LYS A 82 -5.51 25.16 -1.67
N VAL A 83 -4.51 24.73 -0.90
CA VAL A 83 -3.72 23.51 -1.16
C VAL A 83 -4.09 22.46 -0.13
N TYR A 84 -4.31 21.26 -0.61
CA TYR A 84 -4.75 20.12 0.20
C TYR A 84 -3.80 18.94 -0.02
N ASP A 85 -3.38 18.31 1.09
CA ASP A 85 -2.70 17.02 1.06
C ASP A 85 -3.74 15.93 1.23
N VAL A 86 -4.03 15.23 0.16
CA VAL A 86 -5.05 14.17 0.12
C VAL A 86 -4.44 12.79 -0.05
N THR A 87 -3.15 12.65 0.26
CA THR A 87 -2.39 11.39 0.12
C THR A 87 -3.07 10.25 0.87
N GLU A 88 -3.37 10.44 2.16
CA GLU A 88 -4.01 9.41 2.98
C GLU A 88 -5.46 9.13 2.56
N TYR A 89 -6.15 10.15 2.04
CA TYR A 89 -7.54 10.03 1.58
C TYR A 89 -7.67 9.37 0.21
N ALA A 90 -6.63 9.34 -0.60
CA ALA A 90 -6.72 8.87 -1.99
C ALA A 90 -7.24 7.42 -2.10
N GLU A 91 -6.85 6.54 -1.18
CA GLU A 91 -7.31 5.15 -1.14
C GLU A 91 -8.78 5.01 -0.71
N GLU A 92 -9.28 5.95 0.10
CA GLU A 92 -10.65 5.96 0.64
C GLU A 92 -11.63 6.76 -0.23
N HIS A 93 -11.13 7.40 -1.30
CA HIS A 93 -11.95 8.25 -2.16
C HIS A 93 -13.07 7.45 -2.86
N PRO A 94 -14.35 7.81 -2.69
CA PRO A 94 -15.48 7.05 -3.25
C PRO A 94 -15.46 6.90 -4.78
N GLY A 95 -14.82 7.86 -5.48
CA GLY A 95 -14.60 7.81 -6.94
C GLY A 95 -13.42 6.91 -7.36
N GLY A 96 -12.73 6.31 -6.41
CA GLY A 96 -11.50 5.52 -6.60
C GLY A 96 -10.26 6.37 -6.74
N VAL A 97 -9.09 5.77 -6.49
CA VAL A 97 -7.77 6.41 -6.55
C VAL A 97 -7.52 7.12 -7.88
N ALA A 98 -7.86 6.49 -8.99
CA ALA A 98 -7.65 7.04 -10.34
C ALA A 98 -8.41 8.35 -10.58
N ALA A 99 -9.57 8.54 -9.94
CA ALA A 99 -10.37 9.75 -10.11
C ALA A 99 -9.72 10.97 -9.45
N ILE A 100 -9.08 10.79 -8.30
CA ILE A 100 -8.40 11.86 -7.57
C ILE A 100 -6.98 12.08 -8.11
N ALA A 101 -6.25 11.00 -8.41
CA ALA A 101 -4.86 11.04 -8.87
C ALA A 101 -4.66 11.77 -10.22
N LYS A 102 -5.67 11.78 -11.09
CA LYS A 102 -5.59 12.50 -12.37
C LYS A 102 -5.35 14.00 -12.21
N ASN A 103 -5.62 14.57 -11.04
CA ASN A 103 -5.40 15.99 -10.72
C ASN A 103 -4.23 16.19 -9.75
N ALA A 104 -3.47 15.14 -9.45
CA ALA A 104 -2.32 15.21 -8.55
C ALA A 104 -1.31 16.26 -9.01
N GLY A 105 -0.82 17.07 -8.09
CA GLY A 105 0.08 18.18 -8.38
C GLY A 105 -0.54 19.37 -9.14
N GLY A 106 -1.89 19.38 -9.31
CA GLY A 106 -2.58 20.37 -10.15
C GLY A 106 -3.85 20.95 -9.55
N ASP A 107 -4.58 21.69 -10.38
CA ASP A 107 -5.85 22.32 -10.00
C ASP A 107 -7.03 21.36 -10.22
N ALA A 108 -7.63 20.94 -9.13
CA ALA A 108 -8.80 20.05 -9.09
C ALA A 108 -10.13 20.79 -8.93
N SER A 109 -10.14 22.13 -8.86
CA SER A 109 -11.31 22.96 -8.53
C SER A 109 -12.52 22.62 -9.41
N LYS A 110 -12.31 22.49 -10.72
CA LYS A 110 -13.39 22.17 -11.67
C LYS A 110 -14.01 20.80 -11.40
N GLY A 111 -13.18 19.78 -11.16
CA GLY A 111 -13.63 18.43 -10.87
C GLY A 111 -14.33 18.36 -9.51
N PHE A 112 -13.78 19.07 -8.52
CA PHE A 112 -14.33 19.09 -7.16
C PHE A 112 -15.71 19.76 -7.08
N ARG A 113 -15.95 20.80 -7.88
CA ARG A 113 -17.26 21.50 -7.97
C ARG A 113 -18.29 20.77 -8.83
N GLY A 114 -17.94 19.60 -9.35
CA GLY A 114 -18.87 18.80 -10.16
C GLY A 114 -20.01 18.20 -9.33
N PRO A 115 -21.07 17.71 -10.00
CA PRO A 115 -22.28 17.19 -9.34
C PRO A 115 -22.03 15.94 -8.49
N GLN A 116 -20.89 15.30 -8.65
CA GLN A 116 -20.45 14.14 -7.87
C GLN A 116 -20.03 14.49 -6.44
N HIS A 117 -19.80 15.77 -6.12
CA HIS A 117 -19.41 16.22 -4.79
C HIS A 117 -20.51 17.09 -4.17
N PRO A 118 -21.36 16.51 -3.30
CA PRO A 118 -22.38 17.27 -2.57
C PRO A 118 -21.72 18.25 -1.58
N SER A 119 -22.47 19.28 -1.15
CA SER A 119 -21.97 20.37 -0.30
C SER A 119 -21.24 19.89 0.97
N ARG A 120 -21.65 18.77 1.56
CA ARG A 120 -21.00 18.20 2.74
C ARG A 120 -19.54 17.83 2.54
N VAL A 121 -19.13 17.56 1.31
CA VAL A 121 -17.72 17.21 1.00
C VAL A 121 -16.80 18.42 1.18
N PHE A 122 -17.32 19.64 1.08
CA PHE A 122 -16.54 20.86 1.29
C PHE A 122 -16.09 21.00 2.76
N ASP A 123 -16.90 20.53 3.70
CA ASP A 123 -16.53 20.54 5.13
C ASP A 123 -15.44 19.50 5.41
N ILE A 124 -15.56 18.32 4.78
CA ILE A 124 -14.60 17.21 4.96
C ILE A 124 -13.23 17.57 4.37
N VAL A 125 -13.20 18.20 3.20
CA VAL A 125 -11.92 18.51 2.52
C VAL A 125 -11.08 19.53 3.30
N ASP A 126 -11.70 20.41 4.08
CA ASP A 126 -10.99 21.40 4.88
C ASP A 126 -10.08 20.77 5.96
N ASP A 127 -10.31 19.52 6.36
CA ASP A 127 -9.44 18.79 7.29
C ASP A 127 -8.07 18.46 6.65
N TYR A 128 -8.03 18.34 5.34
CA TYR A 128 -6.82 18.06 4.56
C TYR A 128 -6.08 19.32 4.08
N MET A 129 -6.54 20.51 4.45
CA MET A 129 -5.96 21.77 4.03
C MET A 129 -4.60 22.00 4.71
N ILE A 130 -3.55 22.22 3.89
CA ILE A 130 -2.17 22.47 4.32
C ILE A 130 -1.66 23.89 4.04
N GLY A 131 -2.43 24.70 3.33
CA GLY A 131 -2.04 26.07 3.04
C GLY A 131 -2.85 26.72 1.94
N VAL A 132 -2.41 27.91 1.52
CA VAL A 132 -3.02 28.69 0.43
C VAL A 132 -2.03 28.85 -0.73
N LEU A 133 -2.56 28.82 -1.95
CA LEU A 133 -1.75 29.00 -3.14
C LEU A 133 -1.16 30.42 -3.19
N GLU A 134 0.14 30.51 -3.37
CA GLU A 134 0.80 31.79 -3.58
C GLU A 134 0.35 32.42 -4.90
N LYS A 135 0.00 33.72 -4.85
CA LYS A 135 -0.32 34.49 -6.07
C LYS A 135 0.96 34.70 -6.87
N LYS A 136 0.97 34.23 -8.11
CA LYS A 136 2.04 34.57 -9.05
C LYS A 136 2.04 36.07 -9.24
N LYS A 137 3.18 36.75 -8.94
CA LYS A 137 3.39 38.16 -9.28
C LYS A 137 3.49 38.32 -10.78
#